data_b0db9b922faa8fdad3c6a72541dedd2d
#
_entry.id   b0db9b922faa8fdad3c6a72541dedd2d
#
_cell.length_a   1.000
_cell.length_b   1.000
_cell.length_c   1.000
_cell.angle_alpha   90.00
_cell.angle_beta   90.00
_cell.angle_gamma   90.00
#
_symmetry.space_group_name_H-M   'P 1'
#
loop_
_entity.id
_entity.type
_entity.pdbx_description
1 polymer ?
#
loop_
_entity_poly.entity_id
_entity_poly.type
_entity_poly.pdbx_seq_one_letter_code
_entity_poly.pdbx_strand_id
1 'polypeptide(L)'
;MDPKEPNRMIGVGKGDASHAWTNGENVDDGTPWYALRLFTPRQQDVAECLKQKGLVYFIPIEYVDILDKDEHIRHVLRPVVRNLLFIKKTREEQEIRDILSAVPYPISVIRKEQGCPNYDEIPSRQMFEFRMMCNPDIALRKYLSEQEAHLKSGTPVLVKYGPLKGLSGVLVRSSKKYYLLKEVPGMGVMLKVSRWCCQPLSEDGL
;
A
#
# COMPACT_ATOMS: atom_id res chain seq x y z
N MET A 1 42.99 -17.36 -16.60
CA MET A 1 42.10 -16.20 -16.52
C MET A 1 40.68 -16.76 -16.30
N ASP A 2 40.25 -16.86 -15.04
CA ASP A 2 38.95 -17.36 -14.70
C ASP A 2 37.88 -16.29 -14.79
N PRO A 3 36.69 -16.57 -15.33
CA PRO A 3 35.61 -15.62 -15.36
C PRO A 3 34.99 -15.50 -13.96
N LYS A 4 34.83 -14.25 -13.52
CA LYS A 4 34.21 -13.82 -12.26
C LYS A 4 32.85 -14.46 -12.06
N GLU A 5 32.70 -15.19 -10.96
CA GLU A 5 31.41 -15.62 -10.43
C GLU A 5 30.50 -14.43 -10.14
N PRO A 6 29.20 -14.52 -10.47
CA PRO A 6 28.26 -13.48 -10.09
C PRO A 6 27.99 -13.56 -8.59
N ASN A 7 28.07 -12.42 -7.97
CA ASN A 7 27.83 -12.02 -6.61
C ASN A 7 26.77 -12.88 -5.89
N ARG A 8 27.20 -13.69 -4.94
CA ARG A 8 26.33 -14.42 -4.01
C ARG A 8 25.51 -13.41 -3.23
N MET A 9 24.19 -13.38 -3.47
CA MET A 9 23.25 -12.74 -2.58
C MET A 9 23.43 -13.29 -1.17
N ILE A 10 23.95 -12.44 -0.29
CA ILE A 10 24.03 -12.74 1.14
C ILE A 10 22.58 -12.84 1.63
N GLY A 11 22.24 -14.02 2.15
CA GLY A 11 20.89 -14.35 2.57
C GLY A 11 20.34 -13.33 3.55
N VAL A 12 19.32 -12.63 3.11
CA VAL A 12 18.41 -11.90 4.01
C VAL A 12 17.73 -12.96 4.86
N GLY A 13 17.99 -12.96 6.15
CA GLY A 13 17.25 -13.78 7.08
C GLY A 13 15.76 -13.54 6.88
N LYS A 14 15.04 -14.55 6.38
CA LYS A 14 13.57 -14.59 6.36
C LYS A 14 13.08 -14.77 7.79
N GLY A 15 13.23 -13.75 8.60
CA GLY A 15 12.72 -13.69 9.96
C GLY A 15 11.67 -12.58 10.04
N ASP A 16 10.43 -12.98 10.16
CA ASP A 16 9.29 -12.34 10.87
C ASP A 16 8.99 -10.83 10.71
N ALA A 17 9.70 -10.08 9.88
CA ALA A 17 9.48 -8.65 9.70
C ALA A 17 8.14 -8.30 9.00
N SER A 18 7.51 -9.25 8.30
CA SER A 18 6.25 -9.03 7.61
C SER A 18 5.07 -8.80 8.55
N HIS A 19 5.07 -9.43 9.73
CA HIS A 19 4.00 -9.33 10.72
C HIS A 19 3.95 -7.99 11.48
N ALA A 20 5.01 -7.18 11.42
CA ALA A 20 5.02 -5.86 12.03
C ALA A 20 4.22 -4.82 11.23
N TRP A 21 3.95 -5.08 9.95
CA TRP A 21 3.35 -4.12 9.02
C TRP A 21 1.92 -4.47 8.60
N THR A 22 1.50 -5.69 8.88
CA THR A 22 0.11 -6.16 8.70
C THR A 22 -0.16 -7.33 9.65
N ASN A 23 -1.37 -7.42 10.15
CA ASN A 23 -1.84 -8.54 10.95
C ASN A 23 -2.98 -9.33 10.27
N GLY A 24 -3.18 -9.11 8.97
CA GLY A 24 -4.22 -9.80 8.20
C GLY A 24 -3.76 -10.24 6.81
N GLU A 25 -4.36 -11.32 6.32
CA GLU A 25 -4.12 -11.84 4.99
C GLU A 25 -4.59 -10.84 3.91
N ASN A 26 -3.95 -10.91 2.73
CA ASN A 26 -4.39 -10.12 1.59
C ASN A 26 -5.42 -10.90 0.79
N VAL A 27 -6.68 -10.81 1.19
CA VAL A 27 -7.82 -11.44 0.53
C VAL A 27 -8.87 -10.40 0.16
N ASP A 28 -9.57 -10.62 -0.94
CA ASP A 28 -10.74 -9.85 -1.33
C ASP A 28 -12.00 -10.57 -0.81
N ASP A 29 -12.40 -10.25 0.41
CA ASP A 29 -13.55 -10.87 1.09
C ASP A 29 -14.78 -9.96 1.13
N GLY A 30 -14.79 -8.90 0.33
CA GLY A 30 -15.88 -7.92 0.27
C GLY A 30 -15.86 -6.88 1.41
N THR A 31 -14.99 -7.04 2.42
CA THR A 31 -14.94 -6.10 3.55
C THR A 31 -14.17 -4.84 3.20
N PRO A 32 -14.76 -3.63 3.28
CA PRO A 32 -14.09 -2.38 2.95
C PRO A 32 -13.03 -2.02 4.00
N TRP A 33 -12.25 -0.97 3.69
CA TRP A 33 -11.16 -0.48 4.52
C TRP A 33 -11.28 1.03 4.72
N TYR A 34 -10.64 1.53 5.77
CA TYR A 34 -10.47 2.96 6.04
C TYR A 34 -8.99 3.32 6.04
N ALA A 35 -8.67 4.54 5.59
CA ALA A 35 -7.35 5.12 5.73
C ALA A 35 -7.29 6.00 6.98
N LEU A 36 -6.27 5.80 7.82
CA LEU A 36 -6.02 6.57 9.04
C LEU A 36 -4.83 7.50 8.82
N ARG A 37 -5.02 8.79 9.08
CA ARG A 37 -3.93 9.76 9.20
C ARG A 37 -3.46 9.83 10.66
N LEU A 38 -2.16 9.69 10.86
CA LEU A 38 -1.54 9.74 12.17
C LEU A 38 -0.88 11.11 12.37
N PHE A 39 -1.05 11.70 13.54
CA PHE A 39 -0.39 12.94 13.96
C PHE A 39 0.70 12.67 15.00
N THR A 40 1.30 11.49 14.90
CA THR A 40 2.40 11.01 15.76
C THR A 40 3.42 10.26 14.91
N PRO A 41 4.73 10.31 15.24
CA PRO A 41 5.75 9.49 14.57
C PRO A 41 5.72 8.01 15.00
N ARG A 42 4.91 7.64 15.99
CA ARG A 42 4.83 6.31 16.60
C ARG A 42 3.86 5.39 15.85
N GLN A 43 4.07 5.23 14.55
CA GLN A 43 3.15 4.45 13.69
C GLN A 43 3.03 2.98 14.12
N GLN A 44 4.13 2.36 14.57
CA GLN A 44 4.10 0.97 15.03
C GLN A 44 3.37 0.81 16.37
N ASP A 45 3.54 1.75 17.29
CA ASP A 45 2.83 1.72 18.58
C ASP A 45 1.31 1.86 18.35
N VAL A 46 0.91 2.70 17.39
CA VAL A 46 -0.49 2.82 16.96
C VAL A 46 -0.98 1.50 16.38
N ALA A 47 -0.22 0.89 15.47
CA ALA A 47 -0.58 -0.38 14.84
C ALA A 47 -0.74 -1.50 15.89
N GLU A 48 0.16 -1.61 16.84
CA GLU A 48 0.07 -2.60 17.91
C GLU A 48 -1.14 -2.34 18.84
N CYS A 49 -1.42 -1.08 19.16
CA CYS A 49 -2.62 -0.72 19.93
C CYS A 49 -3.91 -1.12 19.19
N LEU A 50 -3.99 -0.89 17.86
CA LEU A 50 -5.14 -1.30 17.05
C LEU A 50 -5.28 -2.83 16.98
N LYS A 51 -4.16 -3.56 16.86
CA LYS A 51 -4.12 -5.01 16.91
C LYS A 51 -4.66 -5.55 18.23
N GLN A 52 -4.23 -4.99 19.36
CA GLN A 52 -4.72 -5.38 20.69
C GLN A 52 -6.23 -5.14 20.85
N LYS A 53 -6.78 -4.14 20.14
CA LYS A 53 -8.22 -3.87 20.06
C LYS A 53 -8.96 -4.76 19.03
N GLY A 54 -8.27 -5.71 18.41
CA GLY A 54 -8.83 -6.68 17.47
C GLY A 54 -9.09 -6.12 16.06
N LEU A 55 -8.46 -5.00 15.69
CA LEU A 55 -8.54 -4.47 14.34
C LEU A 55 -7.43 -5.03 13.45
N VAL A 56 -7.80 -5.35 12.21
CA VAL A 56 -6.85 -5.71 11.15
C VAL A 56 -6.30 -4.45 10.53
N TYR A 57 -4.98 -4.35 10.41
CA TYR A 57 -4.31 -3.18 9.82
C TYR A 57 -3.34 -3.56 8.70
N PHE A 58 -2.98 -2.56 7.90
CA PHE A 58 -1.94 -2.64 6.87
C PHE A 58 -1.17 -1.32 6.79
N ILE A 59 0.17 -1.43 6.72
CA ILE A 59 1.09 -0.32 6.50
C ILE A 59 1.90 -0.64 5.25
N PRO A 60 1.86 0.20 4.19
CA PRO A 60 2.71 0.05 3.02
C PRO A 60 4.19 0.18 3.38
N ILE A 61 5.00 -0.78 2.93
CA ILE A 61 6.44 -0.83 3.23
C ILE A 61 7.26 -0.96 1.95
N GLU A 62 8.52 -0.56 2.05
CA GLU A 62 9.51 -0.74 1.00
C GLU A 62 10.88 -1.08 1.57
N TYR A 63 11.73 -1.69 0.74
CA TYR A 63 13.14 -1.87 1.08
C TYR A 63 13.89 -0.55 0.90
N VAL A 64 14.63 -0.16 1.93
CA VAL A 64 15.51 1.01 1.93
C VAL A 64 16.92 0.55 2.29
N ASP A 65 17.88 1.01 1.50
CA ASP A 65 19.29 0.79 1.77
C ASP A 65 19.76 1.76 2.85
N ILE A 66 20.27 1.22 3.94
CA ILE A 66 20.90 2.01 5.00
C ILE A 66 22.35 1.58 5.15
N LEU A 67 23.23 2.56 5.35
CA LEU A 67 24.60 2.31 5.73
C LEU A 67 24.66 2.08 7.24
N ASP A 68 25.22 0.96 7.68
CA ASP A 68 25.44 0.71 9.10
C ASP A 68 26.73 1.38 9.59
N LYS A 69 27.04 1.22 10.89
CA LYS A 69 28.23 1.85 11.51
C LYS A 69 29.57 1.29 10.94
N ASP A 70 29.53 0.12 10.33
CA ASP A 70 30.68 -0.57 9.75
C ASP A 70 30.74 -0.39 8.22
N GLU A 71 30.04 0.63 7.69
CA GLU A 71 29.93 0.97 6.27
C GLU A 71 29.34 -0.15 5.38
N HIS A 72 28.60 -1.10 5.97
CA HIS A 72 27.90 -2.11 5.19
C HIS A 72 26.49 -1.64 4.82
N ILE A 73 26.09 -1.92 3.57
CA ILE A 73 24.74 -1.64 3.09
C ILE A 73 23.82 -2.73 3.62
N ARG A 74 22.77 -2.33 4.36
CA ARG A 74 21.69 -3.21 4.80
C ARG A 74 20.37 -2.82 4.15
N HIS A 75 19.69 -3.81 3.58
CA HIS A 75 18.32 -3.65 3.08
C HIS A 75 17.34 -3.84 4.24
N VAL A 76 16.67 -2.78 4.65
CA VAL A 76 15.68 -2.82 5.73
C VAL A 76 14.30 -2.43 5.22
N LEU A 77 13.28 -3.08 5.75
CA LEU A 77 11.89 -2.72 5.48
C LEU A 77 11.50 -1.51 6.32
N ARG A 78 10.97 -0.48 5.67
CA ARG A 78 10.47 0.74 6.31
C ARG A 78 9.11 1.14 5.76
N PRO A 79 8.27 1.81 6.56
CA PRO A 79 7.05 2.41 6.05
C PRO A 79 7.35 3.41 4.95
N VAL A 80 6.59 3.32 3.85
CA VAL A 80 6.63 4.29 2.75
C VAL A 80 6.20 5.68 3.23
N VAL A 81 5.13 5.71 4.03
CA VAL A 81 4.56 6.94 4.62
C VAL A 81 4.39 6.72 6.12
N ARG A 82 5.03 7.56 6.93
CA ARG A 82 5.08 7.38 8.39
C ARG A 82 3.80 7.79 9.11
N ASN A 83 2.92 8.52 8.45
CA ASN A 83 1.69 9.06 9.04
C ASN A 83 0.42 8.50 8.41
N LEU A 84 0.50 7.33 7.77
CA LEU A 84 -0.63 6.68 7.11
C LEU A 84 -0.67 5.19 7.49
N LEU A 85 -1.87 4.71 7.82
CA LEU A 85 -2.15 3.33 8.14
C LEU A 85 -3.56 3.00 7.65
N PHE A 86 -3.79 1.76 7.23
CA PHE A 86 -5.11 1.30 6.79
C PHE A 86 -5.67 0.29 7.79
N ILE A 87 -6.98 0.36 8.05
CA ILE A 87 -7.69 -0.60 8.89
C ILE A 87 -8.85 -1.23 8.13
N LYS A 88 -9.10 -2.51 8.38
CA LYS A 88 -10.24 -3.24 7.81
C LYS A 88 -11.50 -2.95 8.61
N LYS A 89 -12.61 -2.69 7.92
CA LYS A 89 -13.92 -2.46 8.54
C LYS A 89 -14.56 -3.78 8.97
N THR A 90 -14.00 -4.43 9.99
CA THR A 90 -14.50 -5.71 10.52
C THR A 90 -15.64 -5.54 11.51
N ARG A 91 -16.04 -4.30 11.79
CA ARG A 91 -17.09 -3.93 12.74
C ARG A 91 -17.91 -2.77 12.20
N GLU A 92 -19.03 -2.48 12.84
CA GLU A 92 -19.84 -1.30 12.52
C GLU A 92 -19.03 0.00 12.70
N GLU A 93 -19.36 1.00 11.88
CA GLU A 93 -18.59 2.27 11.87
C GLU A 93 -18.57 2.93 13.26
N GLN A 94 -19.66 2.88 14.01
CA GLN A 94 -19.72 3.46 15.34
C GLN A 94 -18.76 2.75 16.32
N GLU A 95 -18.71 1.43 16.30
CA GLU A 95 -17.77 0.67 17.14
C GLU A 95 -16.30 1.00 16.80
N ILE A 96 -16.00 1.12 15.48
CA ILE A 96 -14.67 1.53 15.04
C ILE A 96 -14.36 2.94 15.53
N ARG A 97 -15.30 3.86 15.47
CA ARG A 97 -15.17 5.23 15.97
C ARG A 97 -14.85 5.26 17.46
N ASP A 98 -15.58 4.45 18.25
CA ASP A 98 -15.37 4.34 19.70
C ASP A 98 -14.00 3.74 20.01
N ILE A 99 -13.57 2.70 19.28
CA ILE A 99 -12.24 2.10 19.40
C ILE A 99 -11.16 3.14 19.09
N LEU A 100 -11.28 3.88 18.00
CA LEU A 100 -10.29 4.87 17.57
C LEU A 100 -10.22 6.05 18.55
N SER A 101 -11.34 6.47 19.14
CA SER A 101 -11.36 7.52 20.17
C SER A 101 -10.67 7.11 21.46
N ALA A 102 -10.64 5.81 21.78
CA ALA A 102 -9.97 5.22 22.94
C ALA A 102 -8.48 4.90 22.71
N VAL A 103 -7.94 5.19 21.51
CA VAL A 103 -6.51 5.03 21.23
C VAL A 103 -5.75 6.24 21.80
N PRO A 104 -4.65 6.04 22.57
CA PRO A 104 -3.93 7.14 23.24
C PRO A 104 -3.01 7.92 22.30
N TYR A 105 -3.30 7.94 21.02
CA TYR A 105 -2.53 8.64 19.98
C TYR A 105 -3.45 9.51 19.14
N PRO A 106 -2.97 10.69 18.71
CA PRO A 106 -3.74 11.55 17.82
C PRO A 106 -3.82 10.92 16.42
N ILE A 107 -5.00 10.42 16.07
CA ILE A 107 -5.31 9.79 14.79
C ILE A 107 -6.63 10.31 14.24
N SER A 108 -6.80 10.29 12.92
CA SER A 108 -8.05 10.65 12.25
C SER A 108 -8.29 9.73 11.06
N VAL A 109 -9.53 9.33 10.84
CA VAL A 109 -9.94 8.64 9.60
C VAL A 109 -10.00 9.68 8.47
N ILE A 110 -9.44 9.33 7.31
CA ILE A 110 -9.55 10.17 6.11
C ILE A 110 -11.01 10.15 5.65
N ARG A 111 -11.52 11.33 5.29
CA ARG A 111 -12.90 11.53 4.80
C ARG A 111 -12.85 11.98 3.37
N LYS A 112 -13.88 11.66 2.60
CA LYS A 112 -14.00 12.01 1.19
C LYS A 112 -14.00 13.52 0.98
N GLU A 113 -14.71 14.23 1.86
CA GLU A 113 -14.81 15.69 1.85
C GLU A 113 -14.71 16.26 3.26
N GLN A 114 -14.18 17.49 3.38
CA GLN A 114 -14.17 18.20 4.66
C GLN A 114 -15.62 18.46 5.12
N GLY A 115 -15.92 18.07 6.37
CA GLY A 115 -17.26 18.24 6.94
C GLY A 115 -18.21 17.08 6.67
N CYS A 116 -17.88 16.11 5.83
CA CYS A 116 -18.67 14.90 5.68
C CYS A 116 -18.60 14.07 6.97
N PRO A 117 -19.75 13.65 7.56
CA PRO A 117 -19.76 12.84 8.76
C PRO A 117 -19.25 11.42 8.51
N ASN A 118 -19.40 10.90 7.29
CA ASN A 118 -19.06 9.54 6.92
C ASN A 118 -17.58 9.41 6.56
N TYR A 119 -17.02 8.27 6.89
CA TYR A 119 -15.66 7.90 6.51
C TYR A 119 -15.59 7.53 5.02
N ASP A 120 -14.44 7.77 4.41
CA ASP A 120 -14.17 7.34 3.03
C ASP A 120 -13.82 5.85 3.02
N GLU A 121 -14.75 5.05 2.47
CA GLU A 121 -14.59 3.60 2.39
C GLU A 121 -13.79 3.22 1.15
N ILE A 122 -12.72 2.47 1.36
CA ILE A 122 -11.94 1.85 0.29
C ILE A 122 -12.57 0.48 0.00
N PRO A 123 -13.14 0.25 -1.19
CA PRO A 123 -13.69 -1.06 -1.53
C PRO A 123 -12.67 -2.19 -1.35
N SER A 124 -13.12 -3.35 -0.87
CA SER A 124 -12.27 -4.52 -0.63
C SER A 124 -11.39 -4.86 -1.82
N ARG A 125 -11.96 -4.91 -3.02
CA ARG A 125 -11.23 -5.19 -4.26
C ARG A 125 -10.12 -4.17 -4.53
N GLN A 126 -10.41 -2.88 -4.35
CA GLN A 126 -9.43 -1.82 -4.54
C GLN A 126 -8.26 -1.96 -3.56
N MET A 127 -8.57 -2.22 -2.28
CA MET A 127 -7.56 -2.42 -1.24
C MET A 127 -6.75 -3.69 -1.46
N PHE A 128 -7.38 -4.78 -1.87
CA PHE A 128 -6.69 -6.02 -2.25
C PHE A 128 -5.65 -5.77 -3.35
N GLU A 129 -6.05 -5.12 -4.44
CA GLU A 129 -5.15 -4.78 -5.56
C GLU A 129 -4.05 -3.81 -5.14
N PHE A 130 -4.39 -2.80 -4.34
CA PHE A 130 -3.42 -1.87 -3.79
C PHE A 130 -2.36 -2.58 -2.95
N ARG A 131 -2.76 -3.48 -2.05
CA ARG A 131 -1.84 -4.28 -1.23
C ARG A 131 -0.95 -5.20 -2.08
N MET A 132 -1.50 -5.82 -3.13
CA MET A 132 -0.71 -6.61 -4.09
C MET A 132 0.36 -5.75 -4.76
N MET A 133 0.01 -4.52 -5.15
CA MET A 133 0.95 -3.58 -5.76
C MET A 133 1.99 -3.05 -4.78
N CYS A 134 1.70 -3.04 -3.48
CA CYS A 134 2.62 -2.64 -2.40
C CYS A 134 3.58 -3.76 -1.96
N ASN A 135 3.50 -4.97 -2.53
CA ASN A 135 4.42 -6.05 -2.17
C ASN A 135 5.88 -5.61 -2.39
N PRO A 136 6.73 -5.55 -1.33
CA PRO A 136 8.10 -5.04 -1.43
C PRO A 136 9.00 -5.84 -2.37
N ASP A 137 8.66 -7.08 -2.68
CA ASP A 137 9.42 -7.94 -3.61
C ASP A 137 9.19 -7.58 -5.09
N ILE A 138 8.19 -6.76 -5.41
CA ILE A 138 7.95 -6.32 -6.78
C ILE A 138 8.87 -5.13 -7.10
N ALA A 139 9.76 -5.32 -8.07
CA ALA A 139 10.64 -4.27 -8.57
C ALA A 139 9.89 -3.21 -9.40
N LEU A 140 10.54 -2.05 -9.59
CA LEU A 140 10.07 -0.95 -10.45
C LEU A 140 8.72 -0.34 -10.02
N ARG A 141 8.55 -0.21 -8.71
CA ARG A 141 7.44 0.48 -8.06
C ARG A 141 7.81 1.95 -7.79
N LYS A 142 6.79 2.79 -7.78
CA LYS A 142 6.86 4.18 -7.33
C LYS A 142 5.65 4.48 -6.46
N TYR A 143 5.89 5.12 -5.35
CA TYR A 143 4.83 5.66 -4.51
C TYR A 143 4.60 7.14 -4.83
N LEU A 144 3.38 7.58 -4.69
CA LEU A 144 2.94 8.94 -4.93
C LEU A 144 2.16 9.44 -3.71
N SER A 145 2.25 10.72 -3.43
CA SER A 145 1.29 11.37 -2.54
C SER A 145 -0.11 11.33 -3.18
N GLU A 146 -1.15 11.50 -2.37
CA GLU A 146 -2.53 11.55 -2.84
C GLU A 146 -2.72 12.60 -3.97
N GLN A 147 -2.16 13.80 -3.78
CA GLN A 147 -2.23 14.88 -4.76
C GLN A 147 -1.53 14.51 -6.09
N GLU A 148 -0.33 13.93 -6.00
CA GLU A 148 0.40 13.52 -7.21
C GLU A 148 -0.31 12.38 -7.95
N ALA A 149 -0.96 11.46 -7.24
CA ALA A 149 -1.73 10.38 -7.85
C ALA A 149 -2.97 10.92 -8.56
N HIS A 150 -3.73 11.79 -7.90
CA HIS A 150 -4.94 12.40 -8.44
C HIS A 150 -4.70 13.25 -9.70
N LEU A 151 -3.54 13.89 -9.81
CA LEU A 151 -3.15 14.66 -10.99
C LEU A 151 -2.74 13.80 -12.21
N LYS A 152 -2.64 12.47 -12.06
CA LYS A 152 -2.27 11.57 -13.15
C LYS A 152 -3.50 11.18 -13.95
N SER A 153 -3.61 11.71 -15.15
CA SER A 153 -4.60 11.27 -16.13
C SER A 153 -4.14 10.00 -16.87
N GLY A 154 -5.06 9.13 -17.19
CA GLY A 154 -4.78 7.90 -17.93
C GLY A 154 -6.04 7.13 -18.29
N THR A 155 -5.86 5.93 -18.82
CA THR A 155 -6.96 5.07 -19.28
C THR A 155 -7.19 3.96 -18.24
N PRO A 156 -8.43 3.73 -17.77
CA PRO A 156 -8.76 2.57 -16.95
C PRO A 156 -8.47 1.28 -17.71
N VAL A 157 -7.75 0.34 -17.11
CA VAL A 157 -7.33 -0.90 -17.74
C VAL A 157 -7.39 -2.08 -16.79
N LEU A 158 -7.51 -3.28 -17.39
CA LEU A 158 -7.28 -4.56 -16.75
C LEU A 158 -6.01 -5.18 -17.34
N VAL A 159 -5.10 -5.66 -16.47
CA VAL A 159 -3.91 -6.39 -16.92
C VAL A 159 -4.27 -7.82 -17.25
N LYS A 160 -4.07 -8.23 -18.52
CA LYS A 160 -4.42 -9.57 -19.03
C LYS A 160 -3.28 -10.57 -18.97
N TYR A 161 -2.03 -10.11 -18.99
CA TYR A 161 -0.85 -10.97 -19.08
C TYR A 161 0.26 -10.52 -18.13
N GLY A 162 1.13 -11.47 -17.78
CA GLY A 162 2.31 -11.23 -16.93
C GLY A 162 2.02 -11.34 -15.45
N PRO A 163 3.00 -10.96 -14.60
CA PRO A 163 2.93 -11.15 -13.14
C PRO A 163 1.85 -10.30 -12.46
N LEU A 164 1.34 -9.28 -13.13
CA LEU A 164 0.27 -8.40 -12.63
C LEU A 164 -1.11 -8.77 -13.21
N LYS A 165 -1.25 -9.95 -13.84
CA LYS A 165 -2.50 -10.41 -14.42
C LYS A 165 -3.64 -10.35 -13.40
N GLY A 166 -4.77 -9.77 -13.83
CA GLY A 166 -5.99 -9.65 -13.02
C GLY A 166 -6.07 -8.36 -12.19
N LEU A 167 -4.99 -7.55 -12.14
CA LEU A 167 -5.05 -6.25 -11.50
C LEU A 167 -5.68 -5.21 -12.43
N SER A 168 -6.51 -4.35 -11.86
CA SER A 168 -7.08 -3.19 -12.52
C SER A 168 -6.46 -1.89 -12.02
N GLY A 169 -6.53 -0.84 -12.83
CA GLY A 169 -6.00 0.48 -12.45
C GLY A 169 -6.02 1.44 -13.63
N VAL A 170 -5.37 2.57 -13.45
CA VAL A 170 -5.22 3.59 -14.50
C VAL A 170 -3.87 3.42 -15.19
N LEU A 171 -3.87 3.23 -16.51
CA LEU A 171 -2.64 3.17 -17.30
C LEU A 171 -2.15 4.60 -17.56
N VAL A 172 -1.04 4.96 -16.91
CA VAL A 172 -0.42 6.28 -17.05
C VAL A 172 0.93 6.19 -17.75
N ARG A 173 1.30 7.26 -18.47
CA ARG A 173 2.62 7.37 -19.10
C ARG A 173 3.49 8.36 -18.32
N SER A 174 4.67 7.93 -17.89
CA SER A 174 5.63 8.77 -17.20
C SER A 174 7.05 8.44 -17.70
N SER A 175 7.84 9.47 -18.05
CA SER A 175 9.22 9.31 -18.54
C SER A 175 9.35 8.26 -19.66
N LYS A 176 8.46 8.32 -20.65
CA LYS A 176 8.40 7.39 -21.82
C LYS A 176 8.08 5.92 -21.46
N LYS A 177 7.69 5.63 -20.21
CA LYS A 177 7.32 4.31 -19.72
C LYS A 177 5.85 4.28 -19.31
N TYR A 178 5.25 3.10 -19.34
CA TYR A 178 3.87 2.89 -18.89
C TYR A 178 3.85 2.31 -17.48
N TYR A 179 2.89 2.77 -16.68
CA TYR A 179 2.67 2.34 -15.30
C TYR A 179 1.20 2.08 -15.08
N LEU A 180 0.90 1.04 -14.31
CA LEU A 180 -0.41 0.83 -13.72
C LEU A 180 -0.47 1.63 -12.43
N LEU A 181 -1.37 2.59 -12.33
CA LEU A 181 -1.61 3.39 -11.12
C LEU A 181 -2.83 2.84 -10.40
N LYS A 182 -2.68 2.65 -9.09
CA LYS A 182 -3.78 2.44 -8.14
C LYS A 182 -3.70 3.53 -7.07
N GLU A 183 -4.80 4.21 -6.87
CA GLU A 183 -4.96 5.25 -5.86
C GLU A 183 -5.87 4.77 -4.73
N VAL A 184 -5.57 5.17 -3.51
CA VAL A 184 -6.40 5.01 -2.32
C VAL A 184 -6.32 6.31 -1.51
N PRO A 185 -7.27 6.63 -0.62
CA PRO A 185 -7.19 7.80 0.24
C PRO A 185 -5.82 7.86 0.95
N GLY A 186 -5.14 8.99 0.81
CA GLY A 186 -3.83 9.26 1.40
C GLY A 186 -2.62 8.96 0.54
N MET A 187 -2.70 8.09 -0.48
CA MET A 187 -1.56 7.79 -1.35
C MET A 187 -1.92 7.04 -2.63
N GLY A 188 -0.95 6.97 -3.55
CA GLY A 188 -1.01 6.12 -4.74
C GLY A 188 0.23 5.25 -4.91
N VAL A 189 0.09 4.17 -5.68
CA VAL A 189 1.18 3.30 -6.09
C VAL A 189 1.17 3.10 -7.59
N MET A 190 2.34 3.17 -8.22
CA MET A 190 2.54 2.87 -9.64
C MET A 190 3.50 1.71 -9.83
N LEU A 191 3.09 0.72 -10.63
CA LEU A 191 3.95 -0.37 -11.09
C LEU A 191 4.24 -0.23 -12.57
N LYS A 192 5.50 -0.41 -12.97
CA LYS A 192 5.85 -0.44 -14.39
C LYS A 192 5.19 -1.64 -15.07
N VAL A 193 4.51 -1.38 -16.19
CA VAL A 193 3.82 -2.40 -16.99
C VAL A 193 4.07 -2.18 -18.47
N SER A 194 3.95 -3.26 -19.26
CA SER A 194 3.94 -3.17 -20.72
C SER A 194 2.54 -2.86 -21.20
N ARG A 195 2.41 -1.86 -22.07
CA ARG A 195 1.09 -1.44 -22.61
C ARG A 195 0.32 -2.60 -23.25
N TRP A 196 1.00 -3.47 -23.95
CA TRP A 196 0.38 -4.63 -24.64
C TRP A 196 -0.21 -5.67 -23.66
N CYS A 197 0.19 -5.66 -22.39
CA CYS A 197 -0.42 -6.48 -21.33
C CYS A 197 -1.76 -5.95 -20.84
N CYS A 198 -2.11 -4.70 -21.18
CA CYS A 198 -3.23 -3.97 -20.63
C CYS A 198 -4.37 -3.89 -21.65
N GLN A 199 -5.58 -4.22 -21.21
CA GLN A 199 -6.82 -4.06 -21.97
C GLN A 199 -7.61 -2.90 -21.38
N PRO A 200 -8.01 -1.89 -22.19
CA PRO A 200 -8.92 -0.85 -21.71
C PRO A 200 -10.21 -1.46 -21.16
N LEU A 201 -10.69 -0.93 -20.05
CA LEU A 201 -12.02 -1.21 -19.53
C LEU A 201 -13.01 -0.32 -20.29
N SER A 202 -14.06 -0.91 -20.85
CA SER A 202 -15.20 -0.15 -21.38
C SER A 202 -15.98 0.48 -20.22
N GLU A 203 -16.64 1.62 -20.46
CA GLU A 203 -17.42 2.35 -19.46
C GLU A 203 -18.58 1.52 -18.86
N ASP A 204 -18.97 0.43 -19.51
CA ASP A 204 -20.05 -0.48 -19.06
C ASP A 204 -19.63 -1.49 -18.00
N GLY A 205 -18.42 -1.41 -17.45
CA GLY A 205 -17.84 -2.38 -16.51
C GLY A 205 -17.35 -1.80 -15.16
N LEU A 206 -17.81 -0.60 -14.78
CA LEU A 206 -17.55 0.03 -13.48
C LEU A 206 -18.75 -0.05 -12.55
#